data_35bfc91795b675224240586305ab31a0
#
_entry.id   35bfc91795b675224240586305ab31a0
#
_cell.length_a   1.000
_cell.length_b   1.000
_cell.length_c   1.000
_cell.angle_alpha   90.00
_cell.angle_beta   90.00
_cell.angle_gamma   90.00
#
_symmetry.space_group_name_H-M   'P 1'
#
loop_
_entity.id
_entity.type
_entity.pdbx_description
1 polymer ?
#
loop_
_entity_poly.entity_id
_entity_poly.type
_entity_poly.pdbx_seq_one_letter_code
_entity_poly.pdbx_strand_id
1 'polypeptide(L)'
;MSKYKKYFNIYIVLVVFAVLGSLFYFLYSSYMAEKKQNNMRVFFDYHVKQLNKSIDDEKFSSMAISILLAQNESVQMCLLGQDRDECVKNIENLTKTLGAASMYNNIKLHLYDKDLKSYVRSWDLNRYGDMIASGRFLVQESRRQNKPMVGIEAWYAGVHIRAVSNVMHEGKNIGSIEVLLNYDSLGNFYKTQGIDLFVLLSKDKMPAHKSAPSDQILSEYYIENLSSANLNIVGILRDIDLKKYEFYVYKTHYFCVVPLIDASNTQIGYYVLHVNTDEKERNISQNYLESEELF
;
A
#
# COMPACT_ATOMS: atom_id res chain seq x y z
N MET A 1 73.04 24.26 -13.19
CA MET A 1 72.49 23.31 -12.26
C MET A 1 71.41 23.89 -11.30
N SER A 2 71.44 25.12 -10.88
CA SER A 2 70.52 25.73 -9.89
C SER A 2 69.05 25.89 -10.38
N LYS A 3 68.84 26.32 -11.65
CA LYS A 3 67.47 26.54 -12.18
C LYS A 3 66.60 25.23 -12.27
N TYR A 4 67.18 24.13 -12.72
CA TYR A 4 66.48 22.83 -12.85
C TYR A 4 66.00 22.32 -11.50
N LYS A 5 66.79 22.47 -10.43
CA LYS A 5 66.45 22.07 -9.08
C LYS A 5 65.30 22.85 -8.51
N LYS A 6 65.16 24.13 -8.85
CA LYS A 6 64.04 25.02 -8.46
C LYS A 6 62.72 24.60 -9.15
N TYR A 7 62.75 24.31 -10.44
CA TYR A 7 61.55 23.85 -11.16
C TYR A 7 61.12 22.45 -10.73
N PHE A 8 62.06 21.56 -10.42
CA PHE A 8 61.78 20.24 -9.89
C PHE A 8 61.07 20.29 -8.54
N ASN A 9 61.51 21.16 -7.63
CA ASN A 9 60.82 21.31 -6.34
C ASN A 9 59.43 21.93 -6.49
N ILE A 10 59.23 22.88 -7.41
CA ILE A 10 57.87 23.43 -7.70
C ILE A 10 56.96 22.36 -8.26
N TYR A 11 57.48 21.49 -9.16
CA TYR A 11 56.69 20.40 -9.71
C TYR A 11 56.24 19.39 -8.63
N ILE A 12 57.15 19.01 -7.72
CA ILE A 12 56.81 18.14 -6.58
C ILE A 12 55.71 18.75 -5.71
N VAL A 13 55.82 20.04 -5.40
CA VAL A 13 54.79 20.75 -4.60
C VAL A 13 53.45 20.73 -5.30
N LEU A 14 53.39 20.99 -6.61
CA LEU A 14 52.15 20.96 -7.38
C LEU A 14 51.54 19.55 -7.40
N VAL A 15 52.35 18.50 -7.56
CA VAL A 15 51.89 17.11 -7.52
C VAL A 15 51.33 16.77 -6.14
N VAL A 16 52.00 17.18 -5.06
CA VAL A 16 51.49 16.96 -3.70
C VAL A 16 50.16 17.66 -3.45
N PHE A 17 50.04 18.93 -3.91
CA PHE A 17 48.74 19.63 -3.80
C PHE A 17 47.63 18.97 -4.63
N ALA A 18 47.92 18.48 -5.82
CA ALA A 18 46.96 17.77 -6.66
C ALA A 18 46.51 16.47 -6.00
N VAL A 19 47.41 15.69 -5.38
CA VAL A 19 47.10 14.46 -4.64
C VAL A 19 46.28 14.76 -3.40
N LEU A 20 46.63 15.75 -2.61
CA LEU A 20 45.88 16.17 -1.43
C LEU A 20 44.49 16.69 -1.80
N GLY A 21 44.37 17.48 -2.87
CA GLY A 21 43.11 17.97 -3.39
C GLY A 21 42.19 16.84 -3.87
N SER A 22 42.74 15.83 -4.57
CA SER A 22 41.97 14.67 -5.02
C SER A 22 41.50 13.80 -3.84
N LEU A 23 42.36 13.62 -2.83
CA LEU A 23 42.02 12.90 -1.62
C LEU A 23 40.90 13.63 -0.85
N PHE A 24 41.01 14.92 -0.67
CA PHE A 24 39.99 15.74 -0.02
C PHE A 24 38.65 15.67 -0.77
N TYR A 25 38.68 15.81 -2.10
CA TYR A 25 37.48 15.70 -2.94
C TYR A 25 36.82 14.32 -2.77
N PHE A 26 37.62 13.24 -2.76
CA PHE A 26 37.10 11.88 -2.57
C PHE A 26 36.43 11.71 -1.20
N LEU A 27 37.10 12.15 -0.12
CA LEU A 27 36.57 12.10 1.23
C LEU A 27 35.28 12.92 1.39
N TYR A 28 35.29 14.14 0.84
CA TYR A 28 34.11 15.01 0.86
C TYR A 28 32.95 14.42 0.08
N SER A 29 33.19 13.88 -1.11
CA SER A 29 32.18 13.22 -1.94
C SER A 29 31.60 11.99 -1.23
N SER A 30 32.43 11.15 -0.59
CA SER A 30 31.97 10.01 0.19
C SER A 30 31.11 10.43 1.38
N TYR A 31 31.55 11.45 2.12
CA TYR A 31 30.78 12.00 3.25
C TYR A 31 29.41 12.54 2.80
N MET A 32 29.36 13.28 1.69
CA MET A 32 28.10 13.82 1.17
C MET A 32 27.16 12.72 0.68
N ALA A 33 27.69 11.65 0.07
CA ALA A 33 26.90 10.50 -0.35
C ALA A 33 26.29 9.75 0.85
N GLU A 34 27.07 9.54 1.91
CA GLU A 34 26.61 8.92 3.14
C GLU A 34 25.55 9.78 3.85
N LYS A 35 25.79 11.08 3.98
CA LYS A 35 24.83 12.04 4.54
C LYS A 35 23.51 12.01 3.78
N LYS A 36 23.55 12.01 2.44
CA LYS A 36 22.35 11.93 1.59
C LYS A 36 21.58 10.62 1.84
N GLN A 37 22.27 9.48 1.92
CA GLN A 37 21.61 8.21 2.21
C GLN A 37 20.95 8.20 3.59
N ASN A 38 21.62 8.75 4.61
CA ASN A 38 21.08 8.83 5.96
C ASN A 38 19.83 9.72 6.01
N ASN A 39 19.87 10.89 5.37
CA ASN A 39 18.70 11.77 5.28
C ASN A 39 17.51 11.07 4.59
N MET A 40 17.77 10.29 3.52
CA MET A 40 16.72 9.52 2.85
C MET A 40 16.16 8.40 3.72
N ARG A 41 16.96 7.77 4.59
CA ARG A 41 16.46 6.80 5.57
C ARG A 41 15.50 7.46 6.56
N VAL A 42 15.89 8.59 7.14
CA VAL A 42 15.05 9.37 8.07
C VAL A 42 13.74 9.80 7.39
N PHE A 43 13.82 10.27 6.14
CA PHE A 43 12.66 10.60 5.33
C PHE A 43 11.72 9.40 5.18
N PHE A 44 12.23 8.22 4.80
CA PHE A 44 11.39 7.03 4.66
C PHE A 44 10.84 6.53 6.00
N ASP A 45 11.61 6.60 7.09
CA ASP A 45 11.12 6.23 8.43
C ASP A 45 9.90 7.06 8.83
N TYR A 46 9.91 8.36 8.53
CA TYR A 46 8.75 9.23 8.73
C TYR A 46 7.55 8.78 7.88
N HIS A 47 7.75 8.55 6.59
CA HIS A 47 6.67 8.17 5.68
C HIS A 47 6.14 6.75 5.92
N VAL A 48 6.96 5.82 6.39
CA VAL A 48 6.52 4.49 6.84
C VAL A 48 5.61 4.60 8.08
N LYS A 49 5.96 5.46 9.04
CA LYS A 49 5.08 5.73 10.20
C LYS A 49 3.76 6.35 9.75
N GLN A 50 3.80 7.28 8.79
CA GLN A 50 2.59 7.88 8.21
C GLN A 50 1.76 6.82 7.45
N LEU A 51 2.39 5.91 6.69
CA LEU A 51 1.72 4.81 6.01
C LEU A 51 0.95 3.91 6.99
N ASN A 52 1.63 3.47 8.04
CA ASN A 52 1.00 2.62 9.06
C ASN A 52 -0.17 3.33 9.74
N LYS A 53 0.01 4.61 10.08
CA LYS A 53 -1.07 5.42 10.65
C LYS A 53 -2.27 5.54 9.70
N SER A 54 -2.02 5.84 8.43
CA SER A 54 -3.10 5.96 7.43
C SER A 54 -3.85 4.63 7.23
N ILE A 55 -3.13 3.50 7.22
CA ILE A 55 -3.75 2.16 7.16
C ILE A 55 -4.62 1.91 8.40
N ASP A 56 -4.17 2.30 9.58
CA ASP A 56 -4.95 2.13 10.81
C ASP A 56 -6.17 3.07 10.84
N ASP A 57 -6.06 4.30 10.33
CA ASP A 57 -7.18 5.22 10.16
C ASP A 57 -8.23 4.64 9.16
N GLU A 58 -7.80 4.03 8.08
CA GLU A 58 -8.70 3.35 7.12
C GLU A 58 -9.34 2.08 7.72
N LYS A 59 -8.61 1.29 8.51
CA LYS A 59 -9.19 0.17 9.28
C LYS A 59 -10.27 0.66 10.23
N PHE A 60 -9.99 1.72 10.98
CA PHE A 60 -10.96 2.29 11.92
C PHE A 60 -12.23 2.77 11.20
N SER A 61 -12.05 3.51 10.10
CA SER A 61 -13.17 4.03 9.29
C SER A 61 -13.99 2.89 8.67
N SER A 62 -13.34 1.88 8.08
CA SER A 62 -14.04 0.75 7.49
C SER A 62 -14.81 -0.07 8.53
N MET A 63 -14.26 -0.21 9.75
CA MET A 63 -14.96 -0.86 10.86
C MET A 63 -16.19 -0.07 11.27
N ALA A 64 -16.10 1.24 11.45
CA ALA A 64 -17.22 2.10 11.78
C ALA A 64 -18.33 2.01 10.73
N ILE A 65 -17.97 2.06 9.45
CA ILE A 65 -18.92 1.90 8.33
C ILE A 65 -19.59 0.52 8.38
N SER A 66 -18.83 -0.56 8.60
CA SER A 66 -19.40 -1.91 8.64
C SER A 66 -20.39 -2.10 9.80
N ILE A 67 -20.12 -1.50 10.97
CA ILE A 67 -21.01 -1.54 12.13
C ILE A 67 -22.32 -0.78 11.83
N LEU A 68 -22.22 0.42 11.24
CA LEU A 68 -23.40 1.21 10.88
C LEU A 68 -24.23 0.52 9.79
N LEU A 69 -23.60 -0.07 8.79
CA LEU A 69 -24.29 -0.83 7.76
C LEU A 69 -24.95 -2.11 8.30
N ALA A 70 -24.35 -2.77 9.29
CA ALA A 70 -24.96 -3.93 9.94
C ALA A 70 -26.27 -3.59 10.68
N GLN A 71 -26.46 -2.31 11.05
CA GLN A 71 -27.68 -1.81 11.69
C GLN A 71 -28.66 -1.17 10.69
N ASN A 72 -28.25 -1.04 9.42
CA ASN A 72 -29.07 -0.41 8.39
C ASN A 72 -30.25 -1.31 8.01
N GLU A 73 -31.45 -0.75 8.02
CA GLU A 73 -32.70 -1.46 7.74
C GLU A 73 -32.68 -2.15 6.36
N SER A 74 -32.19 -1.47 5.31
CA SER A 74 -32.10 -2.07 3.97
C SER A 74 -31.19 -3.29 3.94
N VAL A 75 -30.10 -3.31 4.72
CA VAL A 75 -29.20 -4.47 4.84
C VAL A 75 -29.87 -5.60 5.59
N GLN A 76 -30.61 -5.30 6.66
CA GLN A 76 -31.35 -6.32 7.42
C GLN A 76 -32.47 -6.94 6.57
N MET A 77 -33.26 -6.13 5.87
CA MET A 77 -34.33 -6.58 4.98
C MET A 77 -33.81 -7.50 3.87
N CYS A 78 -32.66 -7.18 3.28
CA CYS A 78 -31.98 -8.06 2.34
C CYS A 78 -31.76 -9.48 2.89
N LEU A 79 -31.29 -9.58 4.13
CA LEU A 79 -30.95 -10.86 4.76
C LEU A 79 -32.17 -11.59 5.37
N LEU A 80 -33.30 -10.89 5.57
CA LEU A 80 -34.56 -11.45 6.03
C LEU A 80 -35.41 -12.05 4.91
N GLY A 81 -34.94 -12.03 3.66
CA GLY A 81 -35.64 -12.67 2.54
C GLY A 81 -36.35 -11.69 1.61
N GLN A 82 -35.99 -10.41 1.63
CA GLN A 82 -36.42 -9.45 0.60
C GLN A 82 -36.05 -9.99 -0.79
N ASP A 83 -36.81 -9.57 -1.81
CA ASP A 83 -36.47 -9.89 -3.19
C ASP A 83 -35.03 -9.49 -3.51
N ARG A 84 -34.30 -10.42 -4.14
CA ARG A 84 -32.87 -10.24 -4.41
C ARG A 84 -32.59 -9.02 -5.27
N ASP A 85 -33.44 -8.73 -6.27
CA ASP A 85 -33.22 -7.61 -7.18
C ASP A 85 -33.39 -6.28 -6.46
N GLU A 86 -34.32 -6.20 -5.50
CA GLU A 86 -34.49 -5.04 -4.63
C GLU A 86 -33.29 -4.89 -3.68
N CYS A 87 -32.81 -5.99 -3.11
CA CYS A 87 -31.61 -6.00 -2.29
C CYS A 87 -30.39 -5.51 -3.06
N VAL A 88 -30.17 -5.97 -4.29
CA VAL A 88 -29.08 -5.52 -5.15
C VAL A 88 -29.14 -4.00 -5.36
N LYS A 89 -30.31 -3.44 -5.69
CA LYS A 89 -30.51 -1.98 -5.84
C LYS A 89 -30.16 -1.21 -4.57
N ASN A 90 -30.56 -1.74 -3.41
CA ASN A 90 -30.25 -1.12 -2.12
C ASN A 90 -28.75 -1.09 -1.85
N ILE A 91 -28.05 -2.20 -2.10
CA ILE A 91 -26.60 -2.29 -1.91
C ILE A 91 -25.86 -1.41 -2.91
N GLU A 92 -26.29 -1.32 -4.17
CA GLU A 92 -25.74 -0.40 -5.17
C GLU A 92 -25.90 1.06 -4.73
N ASN A 93 -27.08 1.44 -4.23
CA ASN A 93 -27.34 2.80 -3.74
C ASN A 93 -26.45 3.13 -2.53
N LEU A 94 -26.32 2.22 -1.57
CA LEU A 94 -25.42 2.40 -0.42
C LEU A 94 -23.98 2.55 -0.87
N THR A 95 -23.51 1.68 -1.77
CA THR A 95 -22.15 1.74 -2.33
C THR A 95 -21.89 3.06 -3.06
N LYS A 96 -22.85 3.52 -3.88
CA LYS A 96 -22.77 4.80 -4.60
C LYS A 96 -22.76 6.00 -3.64
N THR A 97 -23.60 5.97 -2.60
CA THR A 97 -23.66 7.04 -1.61
C THR A 97 -22.35 7.16 -0.82
N LEU A 98 -21.79 6.03 -0.37
CA LEU A 98 -20.51 6.00 0.30
C LEU A 98 -19.37 6.43 -0.64
N GLY A 99 -19.37 5.94 -1.87
CA GLY A 99 -18.38 6.25 -2.89
C GLY A 99 -18.42 7.70 -3.40
N ALA A 100 -19.46 8.48 -3.08
CA ALA A 100 -19.52 9.91 -3.39
C ALA A 100 -18.50 10.71 -2.55
N ALA A 101 -18.06 10.20 -1.40
CA ALA A 101 -16.92 10.74 -0.68
C ALA A 101 -15.63 10.30 -1.39
N SER A 102 -14.76 11.25 -1.77
CA SER A 102 -13.57 11.00 -2.58
C SER A 102 -12.63 9.95 -2.01
N MET A 103 -12.57 9.84 -0.68
CA MET A 103 -11.75 8.84 0.03
C MET A 103 -12.32 7.41 -0.07
N TYR A 104 -13.59 7.25 -0.43
CA TYR A 104 -14.27 5.95 -0.54
C TYR A 104 -14.76 5.65 -1.96
N ASN A 105 -14.24 6.32 -2.98
CA ASN A 105 -14.68 6.22 -4.38
C ASN A 105 -14.66 4.77 -4.93
N ASN A 106 -13.84 3.90 -4.36
CA ASN A 106 -13.70 2.49 -4.74
C ASN A 106 -14.14 1.52 -3.64
N ILE A 107 -15.01 1.98 -2.70
CA ILE A 107 -15.55 1.11 -1.66
C ILE A 107 -16.37 -0.04 -2.28
N LYS A 108 -16.21 -1.23 -1.71
CA LYS A 108 -16.98 -2.42 -2.09
C LYS A 108 -17.72 -2.95 -0.88
N LEU A 109 -18.95 -3.40 -1.08
CA LEU A 109 -19.78 -4.02 -0.05
C LEU A 109 -20.05 -5.48 -0.42
N HIS A 110 -19.95 -6.37 0.56
CA HIS A 110 -20.25 -7.79 0.41
C HIS A 110 -21.19 -8.26 1.52
N LEU A 111 -22.37 -8.76 1.14
CA LEU A 111 -23.28 -9.39 2.04
C LEU A 111 -23.12 -10.90 2.03
N TYR A 112 -23.18 -11.49 3.22
CA TYR A 112 -23.20 -12.93 3.45
C TYR A 112 -24.47 -13.29 4.21
N ASP A 113 -25.09 -14.40 3.84
CA ASP A 113 -26.20 -14.96 4.58
C ASP A 113 -25.74 -15.62 5.92
N LYS A 114 -26.70 -16.10 6.71
CA LYS A 114 -26.43 -16.77 7.99
C LYS A 114 -25.53 -18.01 7.85
N ASP A 115 -25.46 -18.63 6.69
CA ASP A 115 -24.68 -19.84 6.41
C ASP A 115 -23.33 -19.51 5.76
N LEU A 116 -22.95 -18.22 5.76
CA LEU A 116 -21.73 -17.68 5.15
C LEU A 116 -21.66 -17.90 3.63
N LYS A 117 -22.79 -17.98 2.95
CA LYS A 117 -22.83 -17.90 1.48
C LYS A 117 -22.85 -16.45 1.05
N SER A 118 -22.16 -16.17 -0.05
CA SER A 118 -22.19 -14.86 -0.68
C SER A 118 -23.61 -14.54 -1.14
N TYR A 119 -24.19 -13.44 -0.67
CA TYR A 119 -25.53 -13.02 -1.04
C TYR A 119 -25.50 -11.90 -2.09
N VAL A 120 -24.75 -10.80 -1.86
CA VAL A 120 -24.52 -9.71 -2.81
C VAL A 120 -23.09 -9.25 -2.74
N ARG A 121 -22.44 -9.11 -3.91
CA ARG A 121 -21.17 -8.41 -4.11
C ARG A 121 -21.42 -7.15 -4.92
N SER A 122 -21.16 -5.97 -4.38
CA SER A 122 -21.40 -4.71 -5.11
C SER A 122 -20.56 -4.54 -6.37
N TRP A 123 -19.48 -5.29 -6.53
CA TRP A 123 -18.58 -5.24 -7.70
C TRP A 123 -18.77 -6.40 -8.68
N ASP A 124 -19.60 -7.40 -8.33
CA ASP A 124 -19.86 -8.57 -9.18
C ASP A 124 -21.24 -9.16 -8.81
N LEU A 125 -22.31 -8.49 -9.25
CA LEU A 125 -23.70 -8.78 -8.89
C LEU A 125 -24.17 -10.15 -9.37
N ASN A 126 -23.54 -10.70 -10.42
CA ASN A 126 -23.90 -11.97 -11.01
C ASN A 126 -23.30 -13.18 -10.28
N ARG A 127 -22.33 -12.93 -9.41
CA ARG A 127 -21.67 -14.00 -8.63
C ARG A 127 -22.19 -14.04 -7.20
N TYR A 128 -23.02 -15.00 -6.88
CA TYR A 128 -23.63 -15.21 -5.57
C TYR A 128 -23.87 -16.70 -5.28
N GLY A 129 -24.18 -17.04 -4.04
CA GLY A 129 -24.51 -18.41 -3.59
C GLY A 129 -23.30 -19.29 -3.30
N ASP A 130 -22.10 -18.87 -3.64
CA ASP A 130 -20.89 -19.60 -3.31
C ASP A 130 -20.56 -19.50 -1.80
N MET A 131 -20.13 -20.64 -1.23
CA MET A 131 -19.67 -20.70 0.16
C MET A 131 -18.37 -19.92 0.33
N ILE A 132 -18.21 -19.28 1.48
CA ILE A 132 -16.93 -18.68 1.84
C ILE A 132 -15.93 -19.81 2.03
N ALA A 133 -14.88 -19.79 1.22
CA ALA A 133 -13.81 -20.78 1.32
C ALA A 133 -13.12 -20.70 2.70
N SER A 134 -12.66 -21.85 3.17
CA SER A 134 -11.73 -21.92 4.31
C SER A 134 -10.52 -21.04 4.01
N GLY A 135 -10.21 -20.04 4.85
CA GLY A 135 -9.12 -19.08 4.59
C GLY A 135 -9.57 -17.62 4.61
N ARG A 136 -10.90 -17.35 4.70
CA ARG A 136 -11.44 -16.03 4.98
C ARG A 136 -11.44 -15.78 6.49
N PHE A 137 -10.26 -15.40 7.01
CA PHE A 137 -10.02 -15.28 8.44
C PHE A 137 -10.99 -14.29 9.12
N LEU A 138 -11.11 -13.08 8.57
CA LEU A 138 -11.91 -12.01 9.20
C LEU A 138 -13.40 -12.38 9.31
N VAL A 139 -13.99 -12.96 8.27
CA VAL A 139 -15.41 -13.31 8.26
C VAL A 139 -15.69 -14.46 9.24
N GLN A 140 -14.85 -15.49 9.24
CA GLN A 140 -14.98 -16.62 10.15
C GLN A 140 -14.78 -16.18 11.60
N GLU A 141 -13.78 -15.34 11.85
CA GLU A 141 -13.45 -14.89 13.20
C GLU A 141 -14.52 -13.94 13.75
N SER A 142 -15.02 -13.00 12.91
CA SER A 142 -16.16 -12.15 13.29
C SER A 142 -17.38 -12.98 13.71
N ARG A 143 -17.67 -14.04 12.94
CA ARG A 143 -18.76 -14.97 13.24
C ARG A 143 -18.54 -15.72 14.55
N ARG A 144 -17.33 -16.29 14.74
CA ARG A 144 -16.97 -17.09 15.92
C ARG A 144 -17.03 -16.27 17.20
N GLN A 145 -16.52 -15.03 17.17
CA GLN A 145 -16.47 -14.15 18.34
C GLN A 145 -17.76 -13.33 18.53
N ASN A 146 -18.64 -13.31 17.54
CA ASN A 146 -19.81 -12.44 17.46
C ASN A 146 -19.44 -10.95 17.69
N LYS A 147 -18.33 -10.51 17.07
CA LYS A 147 -17.80 -9.14 17.15
C LYS A 147 -17.38 -8.63 15.78
N PRO A 148 -17.44 -7.31 15.55
CA PRO A 148 -16.82 -6.72 14.37
C PRO A 148 -15.32 -7.03 14.32
N MET A 149 -14.81 -7.33 13.14
CA MET A 149 -13.39 -7.59 12.89
C MET A 149 -12.90 -6.72 11.75
N VAL A 150 -11.63 -6.30 11.82
CA VAL A 150 -11.00 -5.51 10.76
C VAL A 150 -9.54 -5.92 10.58
N GLY A 151 -9.07 -5.86 9.35
CA GLY A 151 -7.67 -6.13 9.02
C GLY A 151 -7.42 -6.08 7.53
N ILE A 152 -6.23 -6.47 7.14
CA ILE A 152 -5.84 -6.65 5.74
C ILE A 152 -6.04 -8.11 5.38
N GLU A 153 -6.64 -8.38 4.24
CA GLU A 153 -6.82 -9.76 3.76
C GLU A 153 -6.81 -9.81 2.24
N ALA A 154 -6.08 -10.79 1.69
CA ALA A 154 -6.05 -11.08 0.26
C ALA A 154 -7.12 -12.10 -0.11
N TRP A 155 -7.89 -11.85 -1.17
CA TRP A 155 -8.88 -12.78 -1.73
C TRP A 155 -9.09 -12.53 -3.22
N TYR A 156 -10.08 -13.15 -3.85
CA TYR A 156 -10.35 -13.01 -5.30
C TYR A 156 -10.47 -11.56 -5.79
N ALA A 157 -10.89 -10.63 -4.95
CA ALA A 157 -10.95 -9.20 -5.30
C ALA A 157 -9.61 -8.47 -5.17
N GLY A 158 -8.53 -9.17 -4.76
CA GLY A 158 -7.22 -8.58 -4.44
C GLY A 158 -7.01 -8.35 -2.94
N VAL A 159 -5.97 -7.60 -2.61
CA VAL A 159 -5.66 -7.17 -1.24
C VAL A 159 -6.52 -5.95 -0.90
N HIS A 160 -7.22 -6.02 0.23
CA HIS A 160 -8.05 -4.92 0.71
C HIS A 160 -7.90 -4.77 2.23
N ILE A 161 -8.11 -3.56 2.71
CA ILE A 161 -8.51 -3.33 4.10
C ILE A 161 -9.98 -3.75 4.18
N ARG A 162 -10.29 -4.69 5.08
CA ARG A 162 -11.60 -5.33 5.19
C ARG A 162 -12.12 -5.20 6.60
N ALA A 163 -13.36 -4.78 6.73
CA ALA A 163 -14.08 -4.77 7.99
C ALA A 163 -15.36 -5.60 7.86
N VAL A 164 -15.62 -6.48 8.82
CA VAL A 164 -16.76 -7.40 8.84
C VAL A 164 -17.56 -7.16 10.10
N SER A 165 -18.87 -6.99 9.96
CA SER A 165 -19.81 -6.89 11.06
C SER A 165 -20.95 -7.90 10.90
N ASN A 166 -21.31 -8.56 11.99
CA ASN A 166 -22.49 -9.42 12.02
C ASN A 166 -23.77 -8.58 11.96
N VAL A 167 -24.72 -8.99 11.14
CA VAL A 167 -26.05 -8.39 11.05
C VAL A 167 -26.98 -9.14 11.99
N MET A 168 -27.52 -8.43 12.98
CA MET A 168 -28.40 -8.99 14.00
C MET A 168 -29.83 -8.51 13.80
N HIS A 169 -30.79 -9.41 13.95
CA HIS A 169 -32.20 -9.09 13.99
C HIS A 169 -32.88 -9.89 15.11
N GLU A 170 -33.61 -9.21 16.00
CA GLU A 170 -34.24 -9.83 17.18
C GLU A 170 -33.30 -10.74 18.01
N GLY A 171 -32.05 -10.28 18.19
CA GLY A 171 -31.03 -11.03 18.93
C GLY A 171 -30.42 -12.24 18.20
N LYS A 172 -30.82 -12.50 16.96
CA LYS A 172 -30.31 -13.61 16.14
C LYS A 172 -29.40 -13.08 15.05
N ASN A 173 -28.31 -13.78 14.77
CA ASN A 173 -27.47 -13.49 13.63
C ASN A 173 -28.16 -13.94 12.34
N ILE A 174 -28.44 -12.99 11.44
CA ILE A 174 -29.08 -13.25 10.15
C ILE A 174 -28.10 -13.22 8.97
N GLY A 175 -26.85 -12.82 9.20
CA GLY A 175 -25.82 -12.73 8.19
C GLY A 175 -24.68 -11.82 8.61
N SER A 176 -23.89 -11.38 7.64
CA SER A 176 -22.78 -10.43 7.87
C SER A 176 -22.65 -9.47 6.70
N ILE A 177 -22.16 -8.27 6.99
CA ILE A 177 -21.74 -7.31 5.97
C ILE A 177 -20.26 -7.06 6.06
N GLU A 178 -19.59 -7.01 4.92
CA GLU A 178 -18.19 -6.72 4.78
C GLU A 178 -18.00 -5.44 3.96
N VAL A 179 -17.14 -4.56 4.44
CA VAL A 179 -16.65 -3.34 3.76
C VAL A 179 -15.22 -3.58 3.30
N LEU A 180 -14.94 -3.29 2.03
CA LEU A 180 -13.62 -3.44 1.45
C LEU A 180 -13.13 -2.07 0.93
N LEU A 181 -11.96 -1.65 1.36
CA LEU A 181 -11.24 -0.48 0.85
C LEU A 181 -9.98 -0.94 0.13
N ASN A 182 -9.73 -0.39 -1.06
CA ASN A 182 -8.49 -0.60 -1.80
C ASN A 182 -7.42 0.43 -1.39
N TYR A 183 -6.24 0.35 -1.99
CA TYR A 183 -5.10 1.23 -1.68
C TYR A 183 -4.94 2.40 -2.65
N ASP A 184 -5.85 2.62 -3.59
CA ASP A 184 -5.70 3.66 -4.62
C ASP A 184 -5.76 5.07 -4.02
N SER A 185 -6.65 5.31 -3.06
CA SER A 185 -6.72 6.60 -2.35
C SER A 185 -5.42 6.90 -1.61
N LEU A 186 -4.85 5.90 -0.96
CA LEU A 186 -3.58 6.01 -0.24
C LEU A 186 -2.42 6.24 -1.23
N GLY A 187 -2.37 5.49 -2.34
CA GLY A 187 -1.38 5.70 -3.39
C GLY A 187 -1.44 7.11 -4.00
N ASN A 188 -2.65 7.62 -4.26
CA ASN A 188 -2.84 8.98 -4.74
C ASN A 188 -2.40 10.03 -3.72
N PHE A 189 -2.67 9.82 -2.43
CA PHE A 189 -2.19 10.69 -1.36
C PHE A 189 -0.65 10.77 -1.35
N TYR A 190 0.06 9.64 -1.40
CA TYR A 190 1.52 9.63 -1.46
C TYR A 190 2.06 10.30 -2.72
N LYS A 191 1.38 10.11 -3.86
CA LYS A 191 1.74 10.76 -5.13
C LYS A 191 1.70 12.29 -5.03
N THR A 192 0.79 12.88 -4.26
CA THR A 192 0.77 14.33 -4.01
C THR A 192 1.97 14.83 -3.22
N GLN A 193 2.67 13.92 -2.51
CA GLN A 193 3.89 14.20 -1.75
C GLN A 193 5.17 13.85 -2.54
N GLY A 194 5.05 13.54 -3.84
CA GLY A 194 6.19 13.13 -4.67
C GLY A 194 6.73 11.73 -4.34
N ILE A 195 5.92 10.89 -3.70
CA ILE A 195 6.28 9.53 -3.32
C ILE A 195 5.38 8.57 -4.11
N ASP A 196 5.97 7.58 -4.75
CA ASP A 196 5.22 6.47 -5.33
C ASP A 196 5.02 5.37 -4.28
N LEU A 197 3.78 4.93 -4.09
CA LEU A 197 3.44 3.77 -3.28
C LEU A 197 3.09 2.60 -4.19
N PHE A 198 3.71 1.45 -3.94
CA PHE A 198 3.31 0.16 -4.50
C PHE A 198 2.81 -0.76 -3.39
N VAL A 199 1.69 -1.42 -3.65
CA VAL A 199 1.17 -2.49 -2.81
C VAL A 199 1.33 -3.78 -3.58
N LEU A 200 2.21 -4.66 -3.09
CA LEU A 200 2.65 -5.86 -3.77
C LEU A 200 2.16 -7.09 -3.01
N LEU A 201 1.37 -7.93 -3.68
CA LEU A 201 0.92 -9.21 -3.15
C LEU A 201 1.78 -10.33 -3.72
N SER A 202 2.30 -11.21 -2.87
CA SER A 202 3.02 -12.41 -3.31
C SER A 202 2.08 -13.36 -4.07
N LYS A 203 2.55 -13.91 -5.19
CA LYS A 203 1.75 -14.80 -6.06
C LYS A 203 1.26 -16.05 -5.33
N ASP A 204 2.07 -16.60 -4.43
CA ASP A 204 1.73 -17.79 -3.62
C ASP A 204 0.63 -17.53 -2.57
N LYS A 205 0.32 -16.26 -2.31
CA LYS A 205 -0.75 -15.84 -1.39
C LYS A 205 -2.08 -15.53 -2.08
N MET A 206 -2.10 -15.63 -3.41
CA MET A 206 -3.30 -15.41 -4.20
C MET A 206 -4.06 -16.74 -4.38
N PRO A 207 -5.41 -16.74 -4.27
CA PRO A 207 -6.20 -17.92 -4.62
C PRO A 207 -5.93 -18.39 -6.06
N ALA A 208 -5.80 -19.69 -6.27
CA ALA A 208 -5.32 -20.34 -7.50
C ALA A 208 -6.07 -20.02 -8.80
N HIS A 209 -7.21 -19.31 -8.73
CA HIS A 209 -8.05 -19.01 -9.89
C HIS A 209 -8.06 -17.53 -10.31
N LYS A 210 -7.21 -16.68 -9.74
CA LYS A 210 -7.06 -15.30 -10.23
C LYS A 210 -6.04 -15.26 -11.35
N SER A 211 -6.49 -15.04 -12.58
CA SER A 211 -5.62 -14.57 -13.66
C SER A 211 -5.50 -13.05 -13.55
N ALA A 212 -4.31 -12.55 -13.21
CA ALA A 212 -4.04 -11.14 -13.28
C ALA A 212 -3.62 -10.74 -14.71
N PRO A 213 -4.02 -9.57 -15.22
CA PRO A 213 -3.46 -8.99 -16.42
C PRO A 213 -1.93 -8.92 -16.35
N SER A 214 -1.26 -9.00 -17.49
CA SER A 214 0.22 -9.06 -17.56
C SER A 214 0.91 -7.82 -17.00
N ASP A 215 0.27 -6.66 -17.05
CA ASP A 215 0.72 -5.39 -16.51
C ASP A 215 0.67 -5.32 -14.97
N GLN A 216 -0.14 -6.20 -14.34
CA GLN A 216 -0.18 -6.37 -12.88
C GLN A 216 0.97 -7.19 -12.32
N ILE A 217 1.78 -7.83 -13.18
CA ILE A 217 2.78 -8.80 -12.73
C ILE A 217 4.15 -8.13 -12.62
N LEU A 218 4.68 -8.14 -11.39
CA LEU A 218 6.03 -7.74 -11.06
C LEU A 218 6.78 -8.96 -10.51
N SER A 219 7.50 -9.69 -11.37
CA SER A 219 8.24 -10.91 -10.96
C SER A 219 7.34 -11.89 -10.19
N GLU A 220 7.59 -12.09 -8.89
CA GLU A 220 6.84 -12.97 -7.99
C GLU A 220 5.65 -12.28 -7.29
N TYR A 221 5.28 -11.06 -7.72
CA TYR A 221 4.26 -10.25 -7.06
C TYR A 221 3.21 -9.76 -8.05
N TYR A 222 2.02 -9.45 -7.54
CA TYR A 222 1.00 -8.66 -8.20
C TYR A 222 1.01 -7.24 -7.65
N ILE A 223 0.86 -6.24 -8.53
CA ILE A 223 0.65 -4.84 -8.13
C ILE A 223 -0.85 -4.67 -7.87
N GLU A 224 -1.23 -4.38 -6.64
CA GLU A 224 -2.63 -4.32 -6.21
C GLU A 224 -3.26 -2.92 -6.32
N ASN A 225 -2.45 -1.88 -6.45
CA ASN A 225 -2.89 -0.48 -6.59
C ASN A 225 -2.51 0.11 -7.96
N LEU A 226 -2.82 -0.59 -9.05
CA LEU A 226 -2.44 -0.22 -10.41
C LEU A 226 -2.85 1.18 -10.83
N SER A 227 -4.03 1.66 -10.42
CA SER A 227 -4.54 2.97 -10.81
C SER A 227 -3.76 4.14 -10.20
N SER A 228 -3.05 3.89 -9.09
CA SER A 228 -2.23 4.89 -8.39
C SER A 228 -0.73 4.64 -8.51
N ALA A 229 -0.29 3.43 -8.87
CA ALA A 229 1.12 3.08 -8.97
C ALA A 229 1.80 3.76 -10.17
N ASN A 230 3.09 4.11 -10.00
CA ASN A 230 3.91 4.63 -11.08
C ASN A 230 4.50 3.48 -11.92
N LEU A 231 3.85 3.13 -13.01
CA LEU A 231 4.26 1.99 -13.84
C LEU A 231 5.58 2.23 -14.60
N ASN A 232 6.06 3.47 -14.71
CA ASN A 232 7.31 3.80 -15.43
C ASN A 232 8.56 3.22 -14.74
N ILE A 233 8.50 3.02 -13.41
CA ILE A 233 9.63 2.50 -12.62
C ILE A 233 9.56 0.98 -12.36
N VAL A 234 8.53 0.30 -12.86
CA VAL A 234 8.36 -1.16 -12.67
C VAL A 234 9.57 -1.95 -13.18
N GLY A 235 10.24 -1.47 -14.26
CA GLY A 235 11.47 -2.07 -14.75
C GLY A 235 12.58 -2.09 -13.68
N ILE A 236 12.79 -0.99 -12.97
CA ILE A 236 13.79 -0.89 -11.88
C ILE A 236 13.34 -1.73 -10.68
N LEU A 237 12.07 -1.64 -10.32
CA LEU A 237 11.52 -2.35 -9.17
C LEU A 237 11.61 -3.88 -9.34
N ARG A 238 11.54 -4.38 -10.58
CA ARG A 238 11.64 -5.81 -10.92
C ARG A 238 12.99 -6.40 -10.54
N ASP A 239 14.05 -5.60 -10.61
CA ASP A 239 15.43 -6.04 -10.37
C ASP A 239 15.80 -5.99 -8.88
N ILE A 240 14.89 -5.50 -8.01
CA ILE A 240 15.12 -5.40 -6.58
C ILE A 240 14.69 -6.69 -5.89
N ASP A 241 15.59 -7.29 -5.12
CA ASP A 241 15.24 -8.39 -4.21
C ASP A 241 14.57 -7.83 -2.95
N LEU A 242 13.22 -7.80 -2.98
CA LEU A 242 12.39 -7.25 -1.89
C LEU A 242 12.51 -8.05 -0.58
N LYS A 243 12.97 -9.29 -0.63
CA LYS A 243 13.18 -10.13 0.57
C LYS A 243 14.49 -9.77 1.30
N LYS A 244 15.43 -9.17 0.57
CA LYS A 244 16.77 -8.88 1.07
C LYS A 244 16.93 -7.44 1.55
N TYR A 245 16.26 -6.50 0.92
CA TYR A 245 16.53 -5.08 1.12
C TYR A 245 15.32 -4.35 1.72
N GLU A 246 15.49 -3.78 2.89
CA GLU A 246 14.54 -2.81 3.46
C GLU A 246 14.72 -1.42 2.84
N PHE A 247 15.93 -1.10 2.41
CA PHE A 247 16.27 0.15 1.74
C PHE A 247 17.22 -0.14 0.58
N TYR A 248 16.87 0.34 -0.60
CA TYR A 248 17.64 0.13 -1.82
C TYR A 248 17.80 1.43 -2.60
N VAL A 249 18.98 1.61 -3.19
CA VAL A 249 19.34 2.81 -3.96
C VAL A 249 19.83 2.39 -5.34
N TYR A 250 19.23 2.97 -6.37
CA TYR A 250 19.66 2.83 -7.75
C TYR A 250 19.75 4.21 -8.41
N LYS A 251 20.95 4.72 -8.62
CA LYS A 251 21.21 6.08 -9.12
C LYS A 251 20.51 7.14 -8.25
N THR A 252 19.50 7.81 -8.80
CA THR A 252 18.67 8.83 -8.14
C THR A 252 17.39 8.27 -7.54
N HIS A 253 17.14 6.97 -7.72
CA HIS A 253 15.96 6.27 -7.20
C HIS A 253 16.26 5.66 -5.83
N TYR A 254 15.40 5.94 -4.87
CA TYR A 254 15.45 5.41 -3.51
C TYR A 254 14.17 4.63 -3.24
N PHE A 255 14.33 3.44 -2.66
CA PHE A 255 13.23 2.53 -2.36
C PHE A 255 13.29 2.14 -0.89
N CYS A 256 12.12 2.15 -0.24
CA CYS A 256 11.92 1.59 1.09
C CYS A 256 10.88 0.47 1.00
N VAL A 257 11.24 -0.70 1.52
CA VAL A 257 10.43 -1.92 1.45
C VAL A 257 9.92 -2.24 2.85
N VAL A 258 8.60 -2.37 2.98
CA VAL A 258 7.92 -2.62 4.25
C VAL A 258 7.08 -3.89 4.11
N PRO A 259 7.15 -4.86 5.03
CA PRO A 259 6.30 -6.05 4.97
C PRO A 259 4.81 -5.72 5.01
N LEU A 260 4.03 -6.36 4.15
CA LEU A 260 2.57 -6.33 4.16
C LEU A 260 2.07 -7.54 4.95
N ILE A 261 1.54 -7.28 6.14
CA ILE A 261 1.06 -8.31 7.07
C ILE A 261 -0.47 -8.34 7.06
N ASP A 262 -1.04 -9.52 6.92
CA ASP A 262 -2.49 -9.71 6.94
C ASP A 262 -3.07 -9.86 8.36
N ALA A 263 -4.41 -9.96 8.43
CA ALA A 263 -5.15 -10.12 9.68
C ALA A 263 -4.83 -11.41 10.45
N SER A 264 -4.26 -12.42 9.81
CA SER A 264 -3.78 -13.65 10.44
C SER A 264 -2.34 -13.58 10.95
N ASN A 265 -1.73 -12.38 10.90
CA ASN A 265 -0.32 -12.12 11.21
C ASN A 265 0.64 -12.86 10.26
N THR A 266 0.24 -13.05 9.01
CA THR A 266 1.06 -13.67 7.97
C THR A 266 1.56 -12.58 7.00
N GLN A 267 2.84 -12.62 6.65
CA GLN A 267 3.34 -11.77 5.59
C GLN A 267 2.81 -12.26 4.24
N ILE A 268 2.09 -11.40 3.54
CA ILE A 268 1.46 -11.70 2.25
C ILE A 268 2.09 -10.92 1.08
N GLY A 269 3.01 -10.00 1.37
CA GLY A 269 3.64 -9.18 0.35
C GLY A 269 4.44 -8.03 0.95
N TYR A 270 4.47 -6.91 0.22
CA TYR A 270 5.22 -5.73 0.61
C TYR A 270 4.50 -4.44 0.21
N TYR A 271 4.69 -3.39 1.00
CA TYR A 271 4.59 -2.01 0.54
C TYR A 271 5.97 -1.55 0.07
N VAL A 272 6.02 -0.83 -1.03
CA VAL A 272 7.26 -0.20 -1.48
C VAL A 272 7.00 1.29 -1.68
N LEU A 273 7.73 2.11 -0.95
CA LEU A 273 7.79 3.56 -1.14
C LEU A 273 8.98 3.87 -2.03
N HIS A 274 8.77 4.72 -3.03
CA HIS A 274 9.80 5.12 -3.98
C HIS A 274 9.85 6.64 -4.12
N VAL A 275 11.07 7.17 -4.21
CA VAL A 275 11.34 8.59 -4.53
C VAL A 275 12.45 8.67 -5.56
N ASN A 276 12.26 9.49 -6.59
CA ASN A 276 13.33 9.89 -7.50
C ASN A 276 13.82 11.30 -7.15
N THR A 277 15.13 11.45 -6.92
CA THR A 277 15.75 12.74 -6.59
C THR A 277 16.37 13.43 -7.81
N ASP A 278 16.08 13.01 -9.04
CA ASP A 278 16.53 13.70 -10.25
C ASP A 278 15.84 15.07 -10.37
N GLU A 279 16.63 16.12 -10.61
CA GLU A 279 16.13 17.50 -10.72
C GLU A 279 15.10 17.70 -11.83
N LYS A 280 15.14 16.88 -12.86
CA LYS A 280 14.21 16.94 -14.00
C LYS A 280 12.83 16.37 -13.69
N GLU A 281 12.71 15.52 -12.66
CA GLU A 281 11.48 14.87 -12.22
C GLU A 281 10.98 15.38 -10.86
N ARG A 282 11.56 16.48 -10.36
CA ARG A 282 11.23 17.06 -9.06
C ARG A 282 9.78 17.49 -8.97
N ASN A 283 8.97 16.67 -8.36
CA ASN A 283 7.69 17.08 -7.78
C ASN A 283 7.80 17.09 -6.26
N ILE A 284 7.71 18.29 -5.66
CA ILE A 284 7.32 18.55 -4.25
C ILE A 284 8.24 18.01 -3.12
N SER A 285 8.96 16.90 -3.27
CA SER A 285 9.79 16.31 -2.22
C SER A 285 10.99 17.14 -1.76
N GLN A 286 11.40 18.16 -2.52
CA GLN A 286 12.53 19.02 -2.17
C GLN A 286 12.25 19.96 -1.01
N ASN A 287 11.04 20.47 -0.88
CA ASN A 287 10.72 21.42 0.20
C ASN A 287 10.89 20.80 1.59
N TYR A 288 10.78 19.47 1.71
CA TYR A 288 11.00 18.75 2.97
C TYR A 288 12.48 18.45 3.25
N LEU A 289 13.28 18.19 2.23
CA LEU A 289 14.72 17.91 2.39
C LEU A 289 15.54 19.18 2.63
N GLU A 290 15.07 20.33 2.11
CA GLU A 290 15.72 21.65 2.30
C GLU A 290 15.25 22.37 3.57
N SER A 291 14.05 22.05 4.10
CA SER A 291 13.54 22.69 5.34
C SER A 291 14.25 22.21 6.61
N GLU A 292 14.95 21.07 6.58
CA GLU A 292 15.78 20.60 7.71
C GLU A 292 17.20 21.21 7.75
N GLU A 293 17.62 21.98 6.73
CA GLU A 293 18.88 22.76 6.83
C GLU A 293 18.74 24.04 7.67
N LEU A 294 17.55 24.33 8.22
CA LEU A 294 17.26 25.53 9.02
C LEU A 294 17.08 25.26 10.53
N PHE A 295 17.40 24.04 11.02
CA PHE A 295 17.39 23.73 12.44
C PHE A 295 18.70 23.11 12.94
#